data_2a7a01b84411d6a0a573f879497d0084
#
_entry.id   2a7a01b84411d6a0a573f879497d0084
#
_cell.length_a   1.000
_cell.length_b   1.000
_cell.length_c   1.000
_cell.angle_alpha   90.00
_cell.angle_beta   90.00
_cell.angle_gamma   90.00
#
_symmetry.space_group_name_H-M   'P 1'
#
loop_
_entity.id
_entity.type
_entity.pdbx_description
1 polymer ?
#
loop_
_entity_poly.entity_id
_entity_poly.type
_entity_poly.pdbx_seq_one_letter_code
_entity_poly.pdbx_strand_id
1 'polypeptide(L)'
;MSVTVIVVHKDGSEKVFEVETDALYLGEVLLEEGIVEGEMGPYGLMISAADGEVADWNVDQSYWAIFIGEEYATTGADGIPVFEGDVYKLVYTIG
;
A
#
# COMPACT_ATOMS: atom_id res chain seq x y z
N MET A 1 6.82 -5.93 15.59
CA MET A 1 6.39 -4.52 15.47
C MET A 1 4.92 -4.46 15.13
N SER A 2 4.23 -3.49 15.69
CA SER A 2 2.83 -3.24 15.39
C SER A 2 2.73 -2.01 14.47
N VAL A 3 2.06 -2.17 13.34
CA VAL A 3 1.82 -1.09 12.38
C VAL A 3 0.38 -1.10 11.93
N THR A 4 -0.09 0.02 11.41
CA THR A 4 -1.44 0.16 10.89
C THR A 4 -1.37 0.44 9.39
N VAL A 5 -2.17 -0.27 8.61
CA VAL A 5 -2.33 -0.03 7.18
C VAL A 5 -3.78 0.32 6.91
N ILE A 6 -4.01 1.43 6.25
CA ILE A 6 -5.35 1.91 5.90
C ILE A 6 -5.47 1.92 4.38
N VAL A 7 -6.47 1.19 3.86
CA VAL A 7 -6.77 1.19 2.42
C VAL A 7 -7.97 2.09 2.19
N VAL A 8 -7.80 3.14 1.39
CA VAL A 8 -8.86 4.07 1.03
C VAL A 8 -9.33 3.76 -0.38
N HIS A 9 -10.54 3.27 -0.50
CA HIS A 9 -11.14 2.83 -1.76
C HIS A 9 -11.62 3.99 -2.62
N LYS A 10 -11.94 3.69 -3.87
CA LYS A 10 -12.43 4.67 -4.85
C LYS A 10 -13.65 5.44 -4.35
N ASP A 11 -14.54 4.81 -3.60
CA ASP A 11 -15.75 5.41 -3.06
C ASP A 11 -15.51 6.19 -1.77
N GLY A 12 -14.27 6.28 -1.31
CA GLY A 12 -13.90 6.95 -0.06
C GLY A 12 -13.98 6.08 1.18
N SER A 13 -14.45 4.84 1.07
CA SER A 13 -14.49 3.94 2.23
C SER A 13 -13.08 3.52 2.62
N GLU A 14 -12.87 3.26 3.91
CA GLU A 14 -11.59 2.89 4.47
C GLU A 14 -11.64 1.53 5.13
N LYS A 15 -10.60 0.74 4.88
CA LYS A 15 -10.38 -0.52 5.58
C LYS A 15 -9.10 -0.41 6.38
N VAL A 16 -9.17 -0.62 7.69
CA VAL A 16 -8.04 -0.53 8.60
C VAL A 16 -7.53 -1.92 8.93
N PHE A 17 -6.25 -2.14 8.76
CA PHE A 17 -5.56 -3.37 9.12
C PHE A 17 -4.54 -3.06 10.20
N GLU A 18 -4.67 -3.72 11.35
CA GLU A 18 -3.65 -3.65 12.40
C GLU A 18 -2.81 -4.91 12.31
N VAL A 19 -1.50 -4.75 12.10
CA VAL A 19 -0.61 -5.83 11.73
C VAL A 19 0.54 -5.94 12.72
N GLU A 20 0.78 -7.17 13.19
CA GLU A 20 2.02 -7.53 13.88
C GLU A 20 2.96 -8.14 12.84
N THR A 21 4.17 -7.61 12.73
CA THR A 21 5.12 -8.07 11.73
C THR A 21 6.57 -7.94 12.19
N ASP A 22 7.41 -8.82 11.66
CA ASP A 22 8.86 -8.73 11.78
C ASP A 22 9.50 -8.25 10.45
N ALA A 23 8.70 -7.90 9.46
CA ALA A 23 9.19 -7.45 8.16
C ALA A 23 9.94 -6.12 8.29
N LEU A 24 10.92 -5.93 7.42
CA LEU A 24 11.74 -4.72 7.40
C LEU A 24 11.14 -3.62 6.52
N TYR A 25 10.37 -4.02 5.51
CA TYR A 25 9.82 -3.10 4.51
C TYR A 25 8.31 -3.29 4.34
N LEU A 26 7.63 -2.19 4.01
CA LEU A 26 6.18 -2.18 3.86
C LEU A 26 5.68 -3.17 2.79
N GLY A 27 6.40 -3.30 1.69
CA GLY A 27 6.02 -4.25 0.65
C GLY A 27 5.88 -5.67 1.15
N GLU A 28 6.77 -6.10 2.03
CA GLU A 28 6.71 -7.43 2.64
C GLU A 28 5.46 -7.58 3.52
N VAL A 29 5.16 -6.56 4.32
CA VAL A 29 3.96 -6.55 5.17
C VAL A 29 2.70 -6.71 4.33
N LEU A 30 2.58 -5.91 3.28
CA LEU A 30 1.39 -5.89 2.43
C LEU A 30 1.17 -7.24 1.73
N LEU A 31 2.24 -7.87 1.27
CA LEU A 31 2.16 -9.15 0.57
C LEU A 31 1.90 -10.30 1.55
N GLU A 32 2.59 -10.34 2.70
CA GLU A 32 2.41 -11.39 3.70
C GLU A 32 1.00 -11.42 4.27
N GLU A 33 0.42 -10.25 4.51
CA GLU A 33 -0.93 -10.13 5.07
C GLU A 33 -2.02 -10.23 4.00
N GLY A 34 -1.65 -10.34 2.73
CA GLY A 34 -2.61 -10.44 1.65
C GLY A 34 -3.44 -9.17 1.44
N ILE A 35 -2.93 -8.03 1.90
CA ILE A 35 -3.62 -6.74 1.75
C ILE A 35 -3.60 -6.28 0.29
N VAL A 36 -2.50 -6.55 -0.42
CA VAL A 36 -2.34 -6.14 -1.81
C VAL A 36 -2.02 -7.31 -2.71
N GLU A 37 -2.29 -7.13 -4.01
CA GLU A 37 -1.78 -7.96 -5.09
C GLU A 37 -0.87 -7.10 -5.95
N GLY A 38 0.24 -7.67 -6.42
CA GLY A 38 1.18 -6.92 -7.23
C GLY A 38 2.35 -7.77 -7.66
N GLU A 39 3.22 -7.17 -8.47
CA GLU A 39 4.41 -7.83 -8.99
C GLU A 39 5.63 -6.91 -8.83
N MET A 40 6.79 -7.53 -8.66
CA MET A 40 8.04 -6.79 -8.64
C MET A 40 8.39 -6.38 -10.07
N GLY A 41 8.57 -5.09 -10.27
CA GLY A 41 8.95 -4.51 -11.54
C GLY A 41 10.31 -3.82 -11.46
N PRO A 42 10.74 -3.15 -12.55
CA PRO A 42 12.03 -2.47 -12.57
C PRO A 42 12.14 -1.31 -11.58
N TYR A 43 11.00 -0.81 -11.09
CA TYR A 43 10.96 0.30 -10.13
C TYR A 43 10.48 -0.15 -8.74
N GLY A 44 10.49 -1.45 -8.47
CA GLY A 44 10.04 -2.01 -7.21
C GLY A 44 8.67 -2.68 -7.31
N LEU A 45 7.99 -2.80 -6.18
CA LEU A 45 6.68 -3.46 -6.12
C LEU A 45 5.61 -2.58 -6.79
N MET A 46 4.97 -3.13 -7.82
CA MET A 46 3.84 -2.49 -8.49
C MET A 46 2.55 -3.09 -7.97
N ILE A 47 1.81 -2.31 -7.20
CA ILE A 47 0.55 -2.74 -6.61
C ILE A 47 -0.57 -2.61 -7.64
N SER A 48 -1.22 -3.72 -7.98
CA SER A 48 -2.35 -3.74 -8.92
C SER A 48 -3.69 -3.72 -8.20
N ALA A 49 -3.78 -4.26 -6.99
CA ALA A 49 -5.01 -4.27 -6.21
C ALA A 49 -4.69 -4.14 -4.73
N ALA A 50 -5.59 -3.50 -3.99
CA ALA A 50 -5.53 -3.43 -2.54
C ALA A 50 -6.91 -3.68 -1.97
N ASP A 51 -6.99 -4.52 -0.94
CA ASP A 51 -8.26 -4.94 -0.30
C ASP A 51 -9.32 -5.33 -1.35
N GLY A 52 -8.88 -6.08 -2.38
CA GLY A 52 -9.75 -6.58 -3.43
C GLY A 52 -10.11 -5.59 -4.52
N GLU A 53 -9.70 -4.33 -4.43
CA GLU A 53 -10.01 -3.33 -5.45
C GLU A 53 -8.84 -3.12 -6.40
N VAL A 54 -9.08 -3.33 -7.70
CA VAL A 54 -8.09 -3.16 -8.76
C VAL A 54 -8.00 -1.71 -9.19
N ALA A 55 -6.77 -1.21 -9.34
CA ALA A 55 -6.48 0.07 -9.97
C ALA A 55 -5.60 -0.21 -11.20
N ASP A 56 -6.04 0.23 -12.38
CA ASP A 56 -5.35 -0.05 -13.62
C ASP A 56 -5.11 1.23 -14.40
N TRP A 57 -3.85 1.62 -14.48
CA TRP A 57 -3.44 2.83 -15.18
C TRP A 57 -3.84 2.82 -16.66
N ASN A 58 -3.84 1.65 -17.29
CA ASN A 58 -4.17 1.53 -18.72
C ASN A 58 -5.66 1.67 -19.00
N VAL A 59 -6.51 1.54 -17.99
CA VAL A 59 -7.96 1.64 -18.13
C VAL A 59 -8.43 3.07 -17.85
N ASP A 60 -8.07 3.63 -16.69
CA ASP A 60 -8.59 4.91 -16.23
C ASP A 60 -7.54 5.78 -15.54
N GLN A 61 -6.27 5.46 -15.71
CA GLN A 61 -5.14 6.15 -15.07
C GLN A 61 -5.21 6.09 -13.53
N SER A 62 -5.80 5.04 -12.99
CA SER A 62 -5.84 4.83 -11.56
C SER A 62 -4.61 4.09 -11.06
N TYR A 63 -4.25 4.36 -9.82
CA TYR A 63 -3.16 3.69 -9.14
C TYR A 63 -3.34 3.78 -7.62
N TRP A 64 -2.59 2.96 -6.89
CA TRP A 64 -2.60 3.00 -5.44
C TRP A 64 -1.46 3.89 -4.95
N ALA A 65 -1.81 5.10 -4.50
CA ALA A 65 -0.84 6.03 -3.91
C ALA A 65 -0.51 5.58 -2.49
N ILE A 66 0.76 5.68 -2.11
CA ILE A 66 1.23 5.24 -0.79
C ILE A 66 1.57 6.48 0.03
N PHE A 67 1.05 6.52 1.27
CA PHE A 67 1.35 7.57 2.23
C PHE A 67 1.96 6.98 3.48
N ILE A 68 2.97 7.64 4.02
CA ILE A 68 3.58 7.35 5.31
C ILE A 68 3.04 8.43 6.26
N GLY A 69 2.07 8.05 7.09
CA GLY A 69 1.31 9.06 7.82
C GLY A 69 0.57 9.95 6.84
N GLU A 70 0.93 11.24 6.77
CA GLU A 70 0.34 12.20 5.85
C GLU A 70 1.25 12.57 4.68
N GLU A 71 2.44 11.96 4.61
CA GLU A 71 3.41 12.24 3.56
C GLU A 71 3.27 11.29 2.38
N TYR A 72 3.22 11.83 1.18
CA TYR A 72 3.22 11.02 -0.04
C TYR A 72 4.58 10.35 -0.20
N ALA A 73 4.57 9.02 -0.35
CA ALA A 73 5.80 8.28 -0.57
C ALA A 73 6.30 8.46 -2.01
N THR A 74 7.58 8.73 -2.15
CA THR A 74 8.23 8.90 -3.46
C THR A 74 8.91 7.63 -3.96
N THR A 75 8.85 6.55 -3.17
CA THR A 75 9.43 5.25 -3.51
C THR A 75 8.37 4.17 -3.39
N GLY A 76 8.58 3.03 -4.04
CA GLY A 76 7.68 1.89 -3.95
C GLY A 76 7.66 1.28 -2.55
N ALA A 77 6.63 0.51 -2.25
CA ALA A 77 6.43 -0.08 -0.92
C ALA A 77 7.61 -0.94 -0.46
N ASP A 78 8.30 -1.60 -1.40
CA ASP A 78 9.45 -2.43 -1.09
C ASP A 78 10.67 -1.64 -0.61
N GLY A 79 10.68 -0.32 -0.80
CA GLY A 79 11.73 0.58 -0.31
C GLY A 79 11.34 1.39 0.91
N ILE A 80 10.14 1.20 1.46
CA ILE A 80 9.67 1.94 2.63
C ILE A 80 9.92 1.12 3.89
N PRO A 81 10.82 1.58 4.79
CA PRO A 81 11.08 0.83 6.03
C PRO A 81 9.91 0.91 6.99
N VAL A 82 9.74 -0.15 7.76
CA VAL A 82 8.65 -0.30 8.74
C VAL A 82 9.17 0.01 10.13
N PHE A 83 8.47 0.89 10.84
CA PHE A 83 8.79 1.24 12.23
C PHE A 83 7.58 1.01 13.13
N GLU A 84 7.86 0.68 14.39
CA GLU A 84 6.82 0.45 15.40
C GLU A 84 5.86 1.64 15.50
N GLY A 85 4.57 1.36 15.42
CA GLY A 85 3.53 2.37 15.59
C GLY A 85 3.24 3.21 14.36
N ASP A 86 3.93 2.98 13.24
CA ASP A 86 3.70 3.73 12.01
C ASP A 86 2.33 3.43 11.41
N VAL A 87 1.81 4.43 10.70
CA VAL A 87 0.55 4.33 9.95
C VAL A 87 0.86 4.54 8.47
N TYR A 88 0.43 3.60 7.64
CA TYR A 88 0.61 3.65 6.19
C TYR A 88 -0.76 3.67 5.53
N LYS A 89 -0.92 4.48 4.48
CA LYS A 89 -2.16 4.53 3.70
C LYS A 89 -1.92 4.14 2.26
N LEU A 90 -2.85 3.37 1.73
CA LEU A 90 -2.94 3.07 0.31
C LEU A 90 -4.22 3.73 -0.19
N VAL A 91 -4.09 4.73 -1.06
CA VAL A 91 -5.23 5.54 -1.50
C VAL A 91 -5.47 5.33 -2.98
N TYR A 92 -6.70 4.92 -3.35
CA TYR A 92 -7.10 4.82 -4.75
C TYR A 92 -7.06 6.22 -5.35
N THR A 93 -6.24 6.41 -6.37
CA THR A 93 -5.97 7.72 -6.95
C THR A 93 -6.10 7.65 -8.47
N ILE A 94 -6.65 8.68 -9.07
CA ILE A 94 -6.71 8.83 -10.52
C ILE A 94 -5.75 9.96 -10.90
N GLY A 95 -4.77 9.61 -11.75
CA GLY A 95 -3.71 10.52 -12.18
C GLY A 95 -4.05 11.33 -13.42
#